data_6e2c751ff23fcc4f6465813cfa01b9ad
#
_entry.id   6e2c751ff23fcc4f6465813cfa01b9ad
#
_cell.length_a   1.000
_cell.length_b   1.000
_cell.length_c   1.000
_cell.angle_alpha   90.00
_cell.angle_beta   90.00
_cell.angle_gamma   90.00
#
_symmetry.space_group_name_H-M   'P 1'
#
loop_
_entity.id
_entity.type
_entity.pdbx_description
1 polymer ?
#
loop_
_entity_poly.entity_id
_entity_poly.type
_entity_poly.pdbx_seq_one_letter_code
_entity_poly.pdbx_strand_id
1 'polypeptide(L)'
;MREIVVVSGGFDPIHSGHIKLIKEAAKHGEVVVLLNSDLWLQKKKGKEFLPFIERTIIMNELKNVIDVIEFDDGDKTCIDGLKKVKNKYPKSIIKFANGGDRNNNTTPESICLLYTSDAADDWSS
;
A
#
# COMPACT_ATOMS: atom_id res chain seq x y z
N MET A 1 -8.78 -12.56 15.44
CA MET A 1 -8.07 -12.64 14.17
C MET A 1 -7.54 -11.28 13.79
N ARG A 2 -6.30 -11.24 13.33
CA ARG A 2 -5.64 -10.00 12.97
C ARG A 2 -6.22 -9.43 11.69
N GLU A 3 -6.39 -8.13 11.64
CA GLU A 3 -6.83 -7.45 10.42
C GLU A 3 -5.70 -6.57 9.91
N ILE A 4 -5.33 -6.77 8.67
CA ILE A 4 -4.28 -6.03 8.00
C ILE A 4 -4.92 -5.18 6.91
N VAL A 5 -4.57 -3.90 6.87
CA VAL A 5 -5.00 -3.01 5.78
C VAL A 5 -3.77 -2.66 4.97
N VAL A 6 -3.84 -2.98 3.68
CA VAL A 6 -2.73 -2.73 2.77
C VAL A 6 -2.98 -1.42 2.03
N VAL A 7 -2.01 -0.53 2.04
CA VAL A 7 -2.00 0.63 1.16
C VAL A 7 -0.80 0.52 0.23
N SER A 8 -0.95 0.93 -1.00
CA SER A 8 0.14 0.86 -1.98
C SER A 8 0.36 2.21 -2.63
N GLY A 9 1.56 2.47 -3.06
CA GLY A 9 1.87 3.70 -3.76
C GLY A 9 3.35 3.98 -3.79
N GLY A 10 3.69 5.08 -4.48
CA GLY A 10 5.07 5.53 -4.53
C GLY A 10 5.48 6.35 -3.33
N PHE A 11 4.55 7.13 -2.80
CA PHE A 11 4.83 8.03 -1.67
C PHE A 11 6.09 8.84 -1.93
N ASP A 12 6.09 9.53 -3.06
CA ASP A 12 7.31 10.17 -3.57
C ASP A 12 7.03 11.59 -4.06
N PRO A 13 7.19 12.57 -3.19
CA PRO A 13 7.49 12.44 -1.76
C PRO A 13 6.22 12.21 -0.93
N ILE A 14 6.41 11.75 0.29
CA ILE A 14 5.30 11.65 1.21
C ILE A 14 4.83 13.05 1.60
N HIS A 15 3.54 13.19 1.78
CA HIS A 15 2.96 14.46 2.19
C HIS A 15 1.73 14.22 3.05
N SER A 16 1.09 15.29 3.49
CA SER A 16 -0.01 15.18 4.44
C SER A 16 -1.19 14.37 3.92
N GLY A 17 -1.41 14.37 2.61
CA GLY A 17 -2.47 13.53 2.02
C GLY A 17 -2.22 12.06 2.25
N HIS A 18 -0.97 11.63 2.16
CA HIS A 18 -0.60 10.25 2.44
C HIS A 18 -0.80 9.93 3.92
N ILE A 19 -0.48 10.87 4.79
CA ILE A 19 -0.66 10.68 6.23
C ILE A 19 -2.14 10.49 6.54
N LYS A 20 -3.01 11.28 5.91
CA LYS A 20 -4.45 11.13 6.10
C LYS A 20 -4.93 9.76 5.64
N LEU A 21 -4.46 9.30 4.50
CA LEU A 21 -4.82 7.99 3.99
C LEU A 21 -4.43 6.90 4.99
N ILE A 22 -3.22 6.98 5.51
CA ILE A 22 -2.72 5.98 6.45
C ILE A 22 -3.52 6.02 7.75
N LYS A 23 -3.85 7.21 8.23
CA LYS A 23 -4.66 7.34 9.43
C LYS A 23 -6.05 6.76 9.24
N GLU A 24 -6.66 6.98 8.09
CA GLU A 24 -7.97 6.40 7.81
C GLU A 24 -7.87 4.89 7.69
N ALA A 25 -6.85 4.39 7.02
CA ALA A 25 -6.65 2.95 6.90
C ALA A 25 -6.47 2.32 8.28
N ALA A 26 -5.78 2.99 9.18
CA ALA A 26 -5.51 2.48 10.51
C ALA A 26 -6.79 2.27 11.35
N LYS A 27 -7.87 2.90 10.96
CA LYS A 27 -9.15 2.69 11.63
C LYS A 27 -9.74 1.31 11.31
N HIS A 28 -9.25 0.67 10.27
CA HIS A 28 -9.79 -0.59 9.78
C HIS A 28 -8.87 -1.78 10.04
N GLY A 29 -7.68 -1.53 10.56
CA GLY A 29 -6.74 -2.60 10.86
C GLY A 29 -5.31 -2.07 10.92
N GLU A 30 -4.36 -2.98 11.04
CA GLU A 30 -2.95 -2.61 11.07
C GLU A 30 -2.48 -2.33 9.65
N VAL A 31 -1.75 -1.23 9.48
CA VAL A 31 -1.40 -0.77 8.13
C VAL A 31 -0.09 -1.35 7.67
N VAL A 32 -0.10 -2.00 6.51
CA VAL A 32 1.08 -2.47 5.81
C VAL A 32 1.17 -1.69 4.50
N VAL A 33 2.34 -1.16 4.20
CA VAL A 33 2.56 -0.37 3.00
C VAL A 33 3.27 -1.22 1.95
N LEU A 34 2.69 -1.27 0.75
CA LEU A 34 3.36 -1.82 -0.42
C LEU A 34 3.95 -0.63 -1.19
N LEU A 35 5.27 -0.56 -1.21
CA LEU A 35 5.97 0.60 -1.73
C LEU A 35 6.46 0.33 -3.15
N ASN A 36 6.10 1.20 -4.07
CA ASN A 36 6.50 1.04 -5.47
C ASN A 36 8.00 1.27 -5.65
N SER A 37 8.56 0.58 -6.65
CA SER A 37 9.97 0.66 -6.95
C SER A 37 10.35 1.99 -7.60
N ASP A 38 11.65 2.28 -7.61
CA ASP A 38 12.15 3.45 -8.33
C ASP A 38 11.87 3.34 -9.82
N LEU A 39 11.99 2.15 -10.37
CA LEU A 39 11.74 1.94 -11.79
C LEU A 39 10.29 2.26 -12.15
N TRP A 40 9.35 1.85 -11.30
CA TRP A 40 7.94 2.14 -11.50
C TRP A 40 7.72 3.66 -11.53
N LEU A 41 8.35 4.38 -10.60
CA LEU A 41 8.25 5.84 -10.55
C LEU A 41 8.87 6.50 -11.76
N GLN A 42 10.00 5.98 -12.23
CA GLN A 42 10.65 6.51 -13.42
C GLN A 42 9.76 6.38 -14.64
N LYS A 43 9.07 5.25 -14.76
CA LYS A 43 8.14 5.05 -15.87
C LYS A 43 6.91 5.94 -15.76
N LYS A 44 6.46 6.20 -14.56
CA LYS A 44 5.25 6.98 -14.34
C LYS A 44 5.48 8.48 -14.49
N LYS A 45 6.59 8.99 -13.98
CA LYS A 45 6.80 10.43 -13.93
C LYS A 45 8.21 10.88 -14.35
N GLY A 46 8.98 9.98 -14.90
CA GLY A 46 10.30 10.29 -15.45
C GLY A 46 11.45 10.07 -14.50
N LYS A 47 11.28 10.37 -13.23
CA LYS A 47 12.33 10.19 -12.24
C LYS A 47 11.70 10.12 -10.86
N GLU A 48 12.29 9.31 -10.00
CA GLU A 48 11.88 9.30 -8.61
C GLU A 48 12.41 10.54 -7.90
N PHE A 49 11.63 11.07 -6.98
CA PHE A 49 12.06 12.22 -6.18
C PHE A 49 12.96 11.75 -5.05
N LEU A 50 12.55 10.68 -4.36
CA LEU A 50 13.35 10.04 -3.32
C LEU A 50 13.59 8.59 -3.70
N PRO A 51 14.84 8.10 -3.56
CA PRO A 51 15.12 6.69 -3.83
C PRO A 51 14.32 5.77 -2.91
N PHE A 52 14.14 4.54 -3.34
CA PHE A 52 13.35 3.56 -2.60
C PHE A 52 13.81 3.41 -1.15
N ILE A 53 15.13 3.38 -0.94
CA ILE A 53 15.67 3.20 0.43
C ILE A 53 15.24 4.35 1.35
N GLU A 54 15.25 5.57 0.82
CA GLU A 54 14.83 6.72 1.62
C GLU A 54 13.34 6.67 1.93
N ARG A 55 12.54 6.30 0.94
CA ARG A 55 11.10 6.18 1.13
C ARG A 55 10.76 5.10 2.14
N THR A 56 11.50 3.99 2.10
CA THR A 56 11.31 2.89 3.05
C THR A 56 11.60 3.35 4.47
N ILE A 57 12.69 4.06 4.67
CA ILE A 57 13.06 4.55 6.00
C ILE A 57 11.98 5.46 6.55
N ILE A 58 11.49 6.38 5.72
CA ILE A 58 10.46 7.31 6.16
C ILE A 58 9.16 6.59 6.51
N MET A 59 8.74 5.67 5.65
CA MET A 59 7.48 4.97 5.87
C MET A 59 7.53 4.11 7.13
N ASN A 60 8.68 3.52 7.42
CA ASN A 60 8.82 2.69 8.62
C ASN A 60 8.73 3.48 9.92
N GLU A 61 8.95 4.79 9.86
CA GLU A 61 8.87 5.63 11.06
C GLU A 61 7.49 6.20 11.28
N LEU A 62 6.56 5.96 10.38
CA LEU A 62 5.21 6.49 10.54
C LEU A 62 4.45 5.68 11.59
N LYS A 63 3.77 6.41 12.44
CA LYS A 63 3.17 5.89 13.66
C LYS A 63 2.23 4.69 13.43
N ASN A 64 1.46 4.72 12.36
CA ASN A 64 0.44 3.70 12.13
C ASN A 64 0.88 2.59 11.18
N VAL A 65 2.10 2.66 10.67
CA VAL A 65 2.62 1.66 9.72
C VAL A 65 3.36 0.59 10.50
N ILE A 66 2.92 -0.66 10.35
CA ILE A 66 3.58 -1.76 11.04
C ILE A 66 4.65 -2.43 10.17
N ASP A 67 4.57 -2.25 8.86
CA ASP A 67 5.51 -2.92 7.96
C ASP A 67 5.48 -2.24 6.61
N VAL A 68 6.62 -2.28 5.93
CA VAL A 68 6.78 -1.78 4.57
C VAL A 68 7.36 -2.92 3.75
N ILE A 69 6.69 -3.27 2.66
CA ILE A 69 7.07 -4.43 1.87
C ILE A 69 7.42 -4.00 0.46
N GLU A 70 8.58 -4.44 0.02
CA GLU A 70 9.00 -4.32 -1.36
C GLU A 70 8.35 -5.43 -2.18
N PHE A 71 7.92 -5.11 -3.40
CA PHE A 71 7.27 -6.09 -4.24
C PHE A 71 7.61 -5.85 -5.70
N ASP A 72 7.39 -6.88 -6.51
CA ASP A 72 7.60 -6.78 -7.95
C ASP A 72 6.42 -6.07 -8.58
N ASP A 73 6.64 -4.84 -9.02
CA ASP A 73 5.62 -4.04 -9.68
C ASP A 73 5.86 -3.91 -11.19
N GLY A 74 6.67 -4.79 -11.74
CA GLY A 74 6.99 -4.76 -13.17
C GLY A 74 5.77 -4.99 -14.05
N ASP A 75 4.78 -5.70 -13.56
CA ASP A 75 3.53 -5.94 -14.29
C ASP A 75 2.49 -4.85 -14.03
N LYS A 76 2.87 -3.80 -13.34
CA LYS A 76 2.02 -2.65 -13.02
C LYS A 76 0.87 -2.99 -12.09
N THR A 77 0.98 -4.09 -11.35
CA THR A 77 -0.04 -4.48 -10.38
C THR A 77 0.56 -4.64 -8.99
N CYS A 78 -0.30 -4.76 -7.99
CA CYS A 78 0.10 -5.03 -6.61
C CYS A 78 -0.01 -6.50 -6.25
N ILE A 79 -0.23 -7.38 -7.22
CA ILE A 79 -0.52 -8.79 -6.94
C ILE A 79 0.62 -9.44 -6.18
N ASP A 80 1.86 -9.24 -6.64
CA ASP A 80 3.01 -9.80 -5.95
C ASP A 80 3.10 -9.32 -4.51
N GLY A 81 2.83 -8.02 -4.30
CA GLY A 81 2.87 -7.44 -2.95
C GLY A 81 1.83 -8.04 -2.04
N LEU A 82 0.62 -8.22 -2.56
CA LEU A 82 -0.45 -8.78 -1.75
C LEU A 82 -0.19 -10.23 -1.41
N LYS A 83 0.43 -10.98 -2.32
CA LYS A 83 0.87 -12.34 -2.01
C LYS A 83 1.90 -12.35 -0.89
N LYS A 84 2.83 -11.42 -0.90
CA LYS A 84 3.83 -11.31 0.16
C LYS A 84 3.20 -10.98 1.50
N VAL A 85 2.20 -10.09 1.50
CA VAL A 85 1.47 -9.78 2.73
C VAL A 85 0.77 -11.02 3.25
N LYS A 86 0.10 -11.76 2.37
CA LYS A 86 -0.60 -12.97 2.77
C LYS A 86 0.35 -14.01 3.33
N ASN A 87 1.52 -14.15 2.74
CA ASN A 87 2.51 -15.10 3.22
C ASN A 87 3.09 -14.69 4.57
N LYS A 88 3.27 -13.40 4.78
CA LYS A 88 3.85 -12.91 6.03
C LYS A 88 2.83 -12.92 7.17
N TYR A 89 1.57 -12.73 6.85
CA TYR A 89 0.48 -12.67 7.83
C TYR A 89 -0.61 -13.67 7.46
N PRO A 90 -0.29 -14.97 7.48
CA PRO A 90 -1.15 -15.98 6.85
C PRO A 90 -2.51 -16.17 7.48
N LYS A 91 -2.67 -15.80 8.74
CA LYS A 91 -3.94 -15.99 9.44
C LYS A 91 -4.70 -14.69 9.58
N SER A 92 -4.38 -13.70 8.78
CA SER A 92 -5.00 -12.39 8.88
C SER A 92 -6.07 -12.22 7.83
N ILE A 93 -7.03 -11.36 8.16
CA ILE A 93 -7.94 -10.81 7.16
C ILE A 93 -7.21 -9.66 6.51
N ILE A 94 -7.08 -9.70 5.20
CA ILE A 94 -6.34 -8.68 4.47
C ILE A 94 -7.31 -7.83 3.67
N LYS A 95 -7.28 -6.54 3.90
CA LYS A 95 -8.10 -5.56 3.22
C LYS A 95 -7.18 -4.66 2.42
N PHE A 96 -7.59 -4.29 1.23
CA PHE A 96 -6.83 -3.38 0.42
C PHE A 96 -7.52 -2.02 0.45
N ALA A 97 -6.85 -1.01 0.96
CA ALA A 97 -7.40 0.33 1.04
C ALA A 97 -7.04 1.09 -0.22
N ASN A 98 -8.07 1.48 -0.95
CA ASN A 98 -7.91 2.34 -2.11
C ASN A 98 -8.24 3.76 -1.67
N GLY A 99 -7.29 4.67 -1.81
CA GLY A 99 -7.49 6.04 -1.37
C GLY A 99 -8.51 6.82 -2.16
N GLY A 100 -8.93 6.30 -3.28
CA GLY A 100 -9.97 6.94 -4.06
C GLY A 100 -9.55 8.23 -4.74
N ASP A 101 -8.30 8.55 -4.69
CA ASP A 101 -7.81 9.80 -5.27
C ASP A 101 -7.85 9.83 -6.79
N ARG A 102 -8.14 8.70 -7.38
CA ARG A 102 -8.25 8.62 -8.83
C ARG A 102 -9.48 9.30 -9.35
N ASN A 103 -10.48 9.40 -8.50
CA ASN A 103 -11.69 10.16 -8.80
C ASN A 103 -11.62 11.44 -8.01
N ASN A 104 -11.72 12.53 -8.66
CA ASN A 104 -11.59 13.81 -8.00
C ASN A 104 -12.67 14.07 -6.96
N ASN A 105 -13.63 13.20 -6.87
CA ASN A 105 -14.76 13.39 -5.96
C ASN A 105 -14.57 12.69 -4.63
N THR A 106 -13.53 11.90 -4.47
CA THR A 106 -13.34 11.18 -3.21
C THR A 106 -12.40 11.96 -2.31
N THR A 107 -12.66 11.86 -1.03
CA THR A 107 -11.83 12.49 -0.01
C THR A 107 -11.02 11.42 0.70
N PRO A 108 -10.04 11.81 1.49
CA PRO A 108 -9.29 10.83 2.28
C PRO A 108 -10.17 9.99 3.20
N GLU A 109 -11.33 10.51 3.57
CA GLU A 109 -12.25 9.76 4.42
C GLU A 109 -13.02 8.68 3.65
N SER A 110 -12.96 8.72 2.33
CA SER A 110 -13.76 7.84 1.50
C SER A 110 -12.94 6.65 1.03
N ILE A 111 -12.29 5.96 1.95
CA ILE A 111 -11.48 4.81 1.63
C ILE A 111 -12.38 3.65 1.20
N CYS A 112 -12.07 3.07 0.06
CA CYS A 112 -12.74 1.88 -0.42
C CYS A 112 -11.94 0.66 -0.02
N LEU A 113 -12.51 -0.20 0.82
CA LEU A 113 -11.84 -1.39 1.29
C LEU A 113 -12.26 -2.59 0.48
N LEU A 114 -11.28 -3.37 0.05
CA LEU A 114 -11.52 -4.60 -0.68
C LEU A 114 -10.99 -5.76 0.16
N TYR A 115 -11.85 -6.71 0.43
CA TYR A 115 -11.44 -7.89 1.19
C TYR A 115 -10.66 -8.84 0.31
N THR A 116 -9.53 -9.30 0.83
CA THR A 116 -8.67 -10.21 0.10
C THR A 116 -8.29 -11.43 0.92
N SER A 117 -9.05 -11.73 1.97
CA SER A 117 -8.67 -12.78 2.91
C SER A 117 -8.41 -14.12 2.24
N ASP A 118 -9.19 -14.45 1.22
CA ASP A 118 -9.00 -15.68 0.46
C ASP A 118 -8.63 -15.41 -0.98
N ALA A 119 -8.34 -14.19 -1.29
CA ALA A 119 -8.27 -13.76 -2.67
C ALA A 119 -6.95 -14.05 -3.36
N ALA A 120 -5.97 -14.57 -2.62
CA ALA A 120 -4.69 -14.89 -3.25
C ALA A 120 -4.89 -15.85 -4.41
N ASP A 121 -5.82 -16.78 -4.28
CA ASP A 121 -6.11 -17.72 -5.36
C ASP A 121 -6.75 -17.04 -6.54
N ASP A 122 -7.67 -16.12 -6.26
CA ASP A 122 -8.36 -15.39 -7.33
C ASP A 122 -7.38 -14.55 -8.13
N TRP A 123 -6.39 -14.02 -7.45
CA TRP A 123 -5.44 -13.13 -8.08
C TRP A 123 -4.38 -13.85 -8.86
N SER A 124 -4.20 -15.11 -8.59
CA SER A 124 -3.25 -15.91 -9.35
C SER A 124 -3.90 -16.55 -10.57
N SER A 125 -5.17 -16.41 -10.71
CA SER A 125 -5.90 -16.99 -11.85
C SER A 125 -5.96 -16.07 -13.09
#